data_fccbcd4595ee8dd3e5037dd8dfc2d002
#
_entry.id   fccbcd4595ee8dd3e5037dd8dfc2d002
#
_cell.length_a   1.000
_cell.length_b   1.000
_cell.length_c   1.000
_cell.angle_alpha   90.00
_cell.angle_beta   90.00
_cell.angle_gamma   90.00
#
_symmetry.space_group_name_H-M   'P 1'
#
loop_
_entity.id
_entity.type
_entity.pdbx_description
1 polymer ?
#
loop_
_entity_poly.entity_id
_entity_poly.type
_entity_poly.pdbx_seq_one_letter_code
_entity_poly.pdbx_strand_id
1 'polypeptide(L)'
;SNIIAILKTVNCTVSAPLRERLVALETLYGQYDVYTLCEALNVDRGTFYNHILRNKRENAWFAKRREKYRRIVQEVFDEYHQILGAEKIRTVLVERGHQVSTKFIASIMHECGLSSVRTTARSDYLRLNTLETPKNRIRQNFTAHSPNQIWVSDVTCFKIKDKYYYICVILDLFSRRVVAYTISKKNSTRLVTSTFKQATIARGRSHNLVFHSNRGSQYLSHTFQQLLQEYRVKHSVSAPGHPHDNSVAESFFASLKRENLYRKEYKSANAFRTGIAEYIQFYNEKRPH
;
A
#
# COMPACT_ATOMS: atom_id res chain seq x y z
N SER A 1 0.99 -38.78 -38.76
CA SER A 1 0.69 -38.74 -37.30
C SER A 1 1.83 -38.04 -36.59
N ASN A 2 1.51 -37.13 -35.65
CA ASN A 2 2.50 -36.37 -34.86
C ASN A 2 3.43 -37.29 -34.05
N ILE A 3 2.94 -38.46 -33.63
CA ILE A 3 3.76 -39.46 -32.91
C ILE A 3 4.95 -39.94 -33.77
N ILE A 4 4.74 -40.20 -35.06
CA ILE A 4 5.82 -40.61 -35.96
C ILE A 4 6.83 -39.48 -36.16
N ALA A 5 6.38 -38.24 -36.23
CA ALA A 5 7.26 -37.08 -36.32
C ALA A 5 8.11 -36.93 -35.05
N ILE A 6 7.50 -37.07 -33.87
CA ILE A 6 8.20 -37.06 -32.57
C ILE A 6 9.27 -38.14 -32.50
N LEU A 7 8.90 -39.43 -32.82
CA LEU A 7 9.82 -40.55 -32.78
C LEU A 7 11.00 -40.42 -33.75
N LYS A 8 10.81 -39.74 -34.90
CA LYS A 8 11.91 -39.42 -35.83
C LYS A 8 12.80 -38.31 -35.37
N THR A 9 12.32 -37.40 -34.56
CA THR A 9 13.06 -36.24 -34.10
C THR A 9 13.89 -36.53 -32.83
N VAL A 10 13.38 -37.42 -31.96
CA VAL A 10 14.09 -37.78 -30.72
C VAL A 10 14.96 -39.04 -30.98
N ASN A 11 16.25 -38.91 -30.68
CA ASN A 11 17.18 -40.05 -30.67
C ASN A 11 16.97 -40.95 -29.43
N CYS A 12 15.74 -41.37 -29.19
CA CYS A 12 15.39 -42.15 -28.01
C CYS A 12 14.29 -43.16 -28.35
N THR A 13 14.40 -44.35 -27.82
CA THR A 13 13.43 -45.43 -28.01
C THR A 13 12.50 -45.56 -26.81
N VAL A 14 11.33 -46.20 -26.99
CA VAL A 14 10.37 -46.48 -25.91
C VAL A 14 10.97 -47.38 -24.81
N SER A 15 11.96 -48.22 -25.17
CA SER A 15 12.68 -49.09 -24.25
C SER A 15 13.86 -48.42 -23.51
N ALA A 16 14.19 -47.17 -23.83
CA ALA A 16 15.25 -46.44 -23.15
C ALA A 16 14.89 -46.16 -21.68
N PRO A 17 15.89 -45.94 -20.81
CA PRO A 17 15.67 -45.57 -19.44
C PRO A 17 14.76 -44.35 -19.30
N LEU A 18 13.87 -44.31 -18.26
CA LEU A 18 12.89 -43.26 -18.07
C LEU A 18 13.51 -41.85 -18.10
N ARG A 19 14.70 -41.69 -17.52
CA ARG A 19 15.45 -40.40 -17.48
C ARG A 19 15.78 -39.90 -18.89
N GLU A 20 16.22 -40.77 -19.76
CA GLU A 20 16.56 -40.42 -21.15
C GLU A 20 15.30 -40.07 -21.95
N ARG A 21 14.22 -40.83 -21.77
CA ARG A 21 12.92 -40.53 -22.39
C ARG A 21 12.37 -39.16 -21.92
N LEU A 22 12.49 -38.84 -20.63
CA LEU A 22 12.06 -37.54 -20.10
C LEU A 22 12.89 -36.36 -20.67
N VAL A 23 14.21 -36.50 -20.79
CA VAL A 23 15.09 -35.48 -21.39
C VAL A 23 14.75 -35.33 -22.90
N ALA A 24 14.53 -36.42 -23.62
CA ALA A 24 14.16 -36.40 -25.04
C ALA A 24 12.82 -35.64 -25.23
N LEU A 25 11.78 -35.94 -24.43
CA LEU A 25 10.50 -35.24 -24.49
C LEU A 25 10.60 -33.76 -24.07
N GLU A 26 11.51 -33.44 -23.17
CA GLU A 26 11.75 -32.07 -22.74
C GLU A 26 12.20 -31.17 -23.89
N THR A 27 13.03 -31.66 -24.80
CA THR A 27 13.53 -30.88 -25.95
C THR A 27 12.38 -30.48 -26.92
N LEU A 28 11.29 -31.25 -26.95
CA LEU A 28 10.12 -30.99 -27.78
C LEU A 28 8.96 -30.34 -27.03
N TYR A 29 9.13 -30.09 -25.74
CA TYR A 29 8.10 -29.44 -24.93
C TYR A 29 7.77 -28.03 -25.44
N GLY A 30 6.48 -27.78 -25.66
CA GLY A 30 5.99 -26.54 -26.26
C GLY A 30 5.91 -26.51 -27.76
N GLN A 31 6.38 -27.57 -28.46
CA GLN A 31 6.20 -27.75 -29.91
C GLN A 31 5.02 -28.70 -30.23
N TYR A 32 4.80 -29.65 -29.33
CA TYR A 32 3.68 -30.60 -29.41
C TYR A 32 2.90 -30.58 -28.10
N ASP A 33 1.65 -31.02 -28.12
CA ASP A 33 0.86 -31.21 -26.93
C ASP A 33 1.44 -32.30 -26.01
N VAL A 34 1.25 -32.17 -24.69
CA VAL A 34 1.85 -33.09 -23.71
C VAL A 34 1.30 -34.49 -23.80
N TYR A 35 0.05 -34.66 -24.22
CA TYR A 35 -0.56 -36.00 -24.40
C TYR A 35 0.20 -36.76 -25.46
N THR A 36 0.33 -36.18 -26.67
CA THR A 36 1.03 -36.79 -27.82
C THR A 36 2.53 -37.04 -27.50
N LEU A 37 3.19 -36.14 -26.78
CA LEU A 37 4.58 -36.33 -26.34
C LEU A 37 4.73 -37.56 -25.44
N CYS A 38 3.90 -37.65 -24.41
CA CYS A 38 3.96 -38.72 -23.42
C CYS A 38 3.57 -40.10 -24.06
N GLU A 39 2.60 -40.09 -24.94
CA GLU A 39 2.19 -41.28 -25.67
C GLU A 39 3.32 -41.82 -26.60
N ALA A 40 4.03 -40.91 -27.28
CA ALA A 40 5.10 -41.30 -28.24
C ALA A 40 6.22 -42.09 -27.57
N LEU A 41 6.62 -41.78 -26.34
CA LEU A 41 7.69 -42.50 -25.62
C LEU A 41 7.16 -43.28 -24.40
N ASN A 42 5.87 -43.51 -24.29
CA ASN A 42 5.25 -44.24 -23.19
C ASN A 42 5.70 -43.74 -21.81
N VAL A 43 5.50 -42.43 -21.55
CA VAL A 43 5.82 -41.77 -20.28
C VAL A 43 4.52 -41.32 -19.65
N ASP A 44 4.35 -41.59 -18.35
CA ASP A 44 3.19 -41.07 -17.61
C ASP A 44 3.22 -39.52 -17.55
N ARG A 45 2.07 -38.89 -17.79
CA ARG A 45 1.94 -37.42 -17.81
C ARG A 45 2.32 -36.76 -16.47
N GLY A 46 1.94 -37.40 -15.37
CA GLY A 46 2.29 -36.88 -14.02
C GLY A 46 3.80 -36.92 -13.82
N THR A 47 4.49 -37.98 -14.25
CA THR A 47 5.93 -38.11 -14.21
C THR A 47 6.63 -37.06 -15.07
N PHE A 48 6.11 -36.84 -16.30
CA PHE A 48 6.66 -35.80 -17.18
C PHE A 48 6.43 -34.41 -16.63
N TYR A 49 5.26 -34.07 -16.12
CA TYR A 49 5.02 -32.76 -15.48
C TYR A 49 5.88 -32.55 -14.24
N ASN A 50 6.05 -33.57 -13.42
CA ASN A 50 6.96 -33.48 -12.27
C ASN A 50 8.41 -33.21 -12.68
N HIS A 51 8.88 -33.86 -13.74
CA HIS A 51 10.21 -33.63 -14.31
C HIS A 51 10.36 -32.18 -14.79
N ILE A 52 9.43 -31.69 -15.61
CA ILE A 52 9.40 -30.32 -16.13
C ILE A 52 9.33 -29.29 -15.01
N LEU A 53 8.51 -29.51 -13.96
CA LEU A 53 8.34 -28.59 -12.86
C LEU A 53 9.57 -28.54 -11.92
N ARG A 54 10.21 -29.69 -11.68
CA ARG A 54 11.43 -29.76 -10.86
C ARG A 54 12.59 -29.03 -11.52
N ASN A 55 12.77 -29.16 -12.82
CA ASN A 55 13.90 -28.63 -13.59
C ASN A 55 13.55 -27.32 -14.32
N LYS A 56 12.54 -26.59 -13.85
CA LYS A 56 12.04 -25.38 -14.52
C LYS A 56 13.11 -24.35 -14.86
N ARG A 57 14.17 -24.25 -14.05
CA ARG A 57 15.28 -23.29 -14.25
C ARG A 57 16.32 -23.80 -15.25
N GLU A 58 16.46 -25.11 -15.38
CA GLU A 58 17.45 -25.80 -16.24
C GLU A 58 16.87 -26.26 -17.57
N ASN A 59 15.52 -26.20 -17.70
CA ASN A 59 14.82 -26.65 -18.91
C ASN A 59 15.07 -25.68 -20.08
N ALA A 60 15.62 -26.20 -21.17
CA ALA A 60 15.98 -25.41 -22.35
C ALA A 60 14.81 -24.60 -22.92
N TRP A 61 13.59 -25.14 -22.92
CA TRP A 61 12.41 -24.42 -23.39
C TRP A 61 12.09 -23.22 -22.49
N PHE A 62 12.12 -23.40 -21.18
CA PHE A 62 11.89 -22.29 -20.24
C PHE A 62 13.00 -21.26 -20.32
N ALA A 63 14.27 -21.68 -20.46
CA ALA A 63 15.41 -20.78 -20.64
C ALA A 63 15.24 -19.95 -21.93
N LYS A 64 14.91 -20.59 -23.05
CA LYS A 64 14.67 -19.92 -24.34
C LYS A 64 13.47 -18.95 -24.27
N ARG A 65 12.38 -19.37 -23.59
CA ARG A 65 11.22 -18.51 -23.36
C ARG A 65 11.58 -17.30 -22.50
N ARG A 66 12.35 -17.48 -21.42
CA ARG A 66 12.80 -16.37 -20.57
C ARG A 66 13.66 -15.38 -21.35
N GLU A 67 14.61 -15.87 -22.14
CA GLU A 67 15.48 -15.03 -22.95
C GLU A 67 14.69 -14.19 -23.97
N LYS A 68 13.72 -14.80 -24.65
CA LYS A 68 12.79 -14.09 -25.53
C LYS A 68 12.07 -12.97 -24.77
N TYR A 69 11.51 -13.26 -23.59
CA TYR A 69 10.75 -12.28 -22.84
C TYR A 69 11.60 -11.23 -22.14
N ARG A 70 12.87 -11.49 -21.84
CA ARG A 70 13.81 -10.44 -21.38
C ARG A 70 13.88 -9.30 -22.37
N ARG A 71 14.07 -9.60 -23.65
CA ARG A 71 14.13 -8.58 -24.72
C ARG A 71 12.79 -7.84 -24.85
N ILE A 72 11.69 -8.56 -24.94
CA ILE A 72 10.36 -7.95 -25.13
C ILE A 72 9.98 -7.08 -23.92
N VAL A 73 10.23 -7.52 -22.69
CA VAL A 73 9.93 -6.74 -21.48
C VAL A 73 10.82 -5.51 -21.39
N GLN A 74 12.10 -5.62 -21.77
CA GLN A 74 13.02 -4.50 -21.81
C GLN A 74 12.55 -3.45 -22.84
N GLU A 75 12.22 -3.86 -24.08
CA GLU A 75 11.73 -3.00 -25.14
C GLU A 75 10.46 -2.24 -24.70
N VAL A 76 9.46 -2.93 -24.13
CA VAL A 76 8.25 -2.27 -23.60
C VAL A 76 8.56 -1.34 -22.45
N PHE A 77 9.48 -1.70 -21.56
CA PHE A 77 9.86 -0.87 -20.41
C PHE A 77 10.49 0.44 -20.88
N ASP A 78 11.38 0.39 -21.87
CA ASP A 78 12.07 1.56 -22.42
C ASP A 78 11.13 2.41 -23.29
N GLU A 79 10.28 1.78 -24.12
CA GLU A 79 9.26 2.46 -24.93
C GLU A 79 8.34 3.36 -24.06
N TYR A 80 8.01 2.88 -22.87
CA TYR A 80 7.17 3.63 -21.92
C TYR A 80 7.99 4.40 -20.86
N HIS A 81 9.21 4.81 -21.20
CA HIS A 81 10.07 5.68 -20.37
C HIS A 81 10.27 5.16 -18.94
N GLN A 82 10.33 3.83 -18.77
CA GLN A 82 10.63 3.16 -17.51
C GLN A 82 9.59 3.40 -16.38
N ILE A 83 8.37 3.81 -16.72
CA ILE A 83 7.30 4.10 -15.75
C ILE A 83 6.37 2.92 -15.47
N LEU A 84 6.42 1.86 -16.30
CA LEU A 84 5.50 0.73 -16.18
C LEU A 84 6.01 -0.31 -15.16
N GLY A 85 5.10 -0.74 -14.28
CA GLY A 85 5.31 -1.95 -13.46
C GLY A 85 4.80 -3.21 -14.17
N ALA A 86 5.07 -4.38 -13.59
CA ALA A 86 4.79 -5.70 -14.18
C ALA A 86 3.33 -5.88 -14.66
N GLU A 87 2.36 -5.33 -13.95
CA GLU A 87 0.95 -5.43 -14.31
C GLU A 87 0.62 -4.66 -15.60
N LYS A 88 1.12 -3.44 -15.72
CA LYS A 88 0.91 -2.61 -16.91
C LYS A 88 1.68 -3.14 -18.13
N ILE A 89 2.91 -3.65 -17.93
CA ILE A 89 3.66 -4.34 -19.01
C ILE A 89 2.88 -5.57 -19.47
N ARG A 90 2.28 -6.32 -18.54
CA ARG A 90 1.41 -7.46 -18.92
C ARG A 90 0.25 -7.00 -19.81
N THR A 91 -0.44 -5.90 -19.46
CA THR A 91 -1.55 -5.37 -20.26
C THR A 91 -1.09 -5.07 -21.69
N VAL A 92 0.01 -4.34 -21.85
CA VAL A 92 0.59 -4.02 -23.17
C VAL A 92 0.94 -5.31 -23.95
N LEU A 93 1.54 -6.29 -23.28
CA LEU A 93 1.92 -7.53 -23.92
C LEU A 93 0.72 -8.38 -24.33
N VAL A 94 -0.36 -8.39 -23.56
CA VAL A 94 -1.61 -9.06 -23.91
C VAL A 94 -2.26 -8.41 -25.13
N GLU A 95 -2.28 -7.09 -25.21
CA GLU A 95 -2.74 -6.34 -26.40
C GLU A 95 -1.90 -6.65 -27.64
N ARG A 96 -0.61 -6.98 -27.49
CA ARG A 96 0.29 -7.42 -28.56
C ARG A 96 0.21 -8.93 -28.85
N GLY A 97 -0.76 -9.64 -28.29
CA GLY A 97 -1.00 -11.07 -28.53
C GLY A 97 -0.16 -12.04 -27.69
N HIS A 98 0.52 -11.56 -26.65
CA HIS A 98 1.32 -12.40 -25.76
C HIS A 98 0.51 -12.90 -24.56
N GLN A 99 0.43 -14.21 -24.34
CA GLN A 99 -0.17 -14.80 -23.14
C GLN A 99 0.88 -15.00 -22.05
N VAL A 100 0.92 -14.07 -21.08
CA VAL A 100 1.90 -14.05 -19.99
C VAL A 100 1.24 -13.68 -18.66
N SER A 101 1.76 -14.22 -17.57
CA SER A 101 1.29 -13.88 -16.22
C SER A 101 2.08 -12.70 -15.64
N THR A 102 1.45 -11.90 -14.77
CA THR A 102 2.11 -10.80 -14.03
C THR A 102 3.30 -11.30 -13.22
N LYS A 103 3.20 -12.50 -12.59
CA LYS A 103 4.30 -13.12 -11.84
C LYS A 103 5.53 -13.40 -12.71
N PHE A 104 5.30 -13.88 -13.93
CA PHE A 104 6.39 -14.15 -14.87
C PHE A 104 7.08 -12.86 -15.30
N ILE A 105 6.32 -11.81 -15.64
CA ILE A 105 6.88 -10.49 -15.99
C ILE A 105 7.64 -9.89 -14.81
N ALA A 106 7.09 -9.93 -13.60
CA ALA A 106 7.76 -9.44 -12.39
C ALA A 106 9.10 -10.16 -12.15
N SER A 107 9.14 -11.49 -12.38
CA SER A 107 10.39 -12.26 -12.31
C SER A 107 11.42 -11.81 -13.35
N ILE A 108 10.99 -11.56 -14.60
CA ILE A 108 11.87 -11.04 -15.67
C ILE A 108 12.37 -9.64 -15.32
N MET A 109 11.50 -8.74 -14.89
CA MET A 109 11.90 -7.39 -14.46
C MET A 109 12.93 -7.43 -13.34
N HIS A 110 12.73 -8.28 -12.35
CA HIS A 110 13.68 -8.46 -11.25
C HIS A 110 15.04 -8.96 -11.73
N GLU A 111 15.07 -9.96 -12.64
CA GLU A 111 16.30 -10.48 -13.21
C GLU A 111 17.07 -9.45 -14.05
N CYS A 112 16.32 -8.59 -14.77
CA CYS A 112 16.89 -7.51 -15.57
C CYS A 112 17.21 -6.24 -14.76
N GLY A 113 16.95 -6.23 -13.45
CA GLY A 113 17.12 -5.04 -12.62
C GLY A 113 16.16 -3.88 -12.96
N LEU A 114 15.02 -4.17 -13.64
CA LEU A 114 14.06 -3.16 -14.06
C LEU A 114 13.14 -2.77 -12.90
N SER A 115 13.15 -1.50 -12.56
CA SER A 115 12.31 -0.95 -11.49
C SER A 115 11.59 0.28 -11.98
N SER A 116 10.25 0.29 -11.87
CA SER A 116 9.49 1.47 -12.29
C SER A 116 9.79 2.68 -11.39
N VAL A 117 9.80 3.88 -11.97
CA VAL A 117 10.11 5.16 -11.29
C VAL A 117 9.27 5.38 -10.01
N ARG A 118 8.06 4.82 -9.93
CA ARG A 118 7.22 4.89 -8.72
C ARG A 118 7.75 4.09 -7.52
N THR A 119 8.58 3.07 -7.76
CA THR A 119 9.10 2.21 -6.68
C THR A 119 10.28 2.86 -5.96
N THR A 120 11.07 3.68 -6.66
CA THR A 120 12.25 4.36 -6.08
C THR A 120 11.88 5.50 -5.12
N ALA A 121 10.79 6.24 -5.38
CA ALA A 121 10.31 7.31 -4.50
C ALA A 121 9.82 6.79 -3.12
N ARG A 122 9.52 5.50 -3.00
CA ARG A 122 9.03 4.88 -1.76
C ARG A 122 10.15 4.44 -0.81
N SER A 123 11.36 4.24 -1.32
CA SER A 123 12.50 3.76 -0.51
C SER A 123 13.05 4.85 0.41
N ASP A 124 13.04 6.11 -0.01
CA ASP A 124 13.51 7.22 0.82
C ASP A 124 12.54 7.54 1.96
N TYR A 125 11.24 7.35 1.73
CA TYR A 125 10.23 7.46 2.78
C TYR A 125 10.36 6.36 3.86
N LEU A 126 10.80 5.16 3.50
CA LEU A 126 11.03 4.06 4.44
C LEU A 126 12.34 4.21 5.22
N ARG A 127 13.37 4.86 4.67
CA ARG A 127 14.65 5.12 5.35
C ARG A 127 14.57 6.19 6.44
N LEU A 128 13.59 7.10 6.38
CA LEU A 128 13.36 8.11 7.43
C LEU A 128 12.69 7.53 8.69
N ASN A 129 12.28 6.27 8.69
CA ASN A 129 11.59 5.61 9.81
C ASN A 129 12.53 4.79 10.71
N THR A 130 13.76 5.24 10.97
CA THR A 130 14.68 4.63 11.96
C THR A 130 14.33 4.97 13.40
N LEU A 131 13.38 5.87 13.63
CA LEU A 131 12.78 6.05 14.95
C LEU A 131 11.77 4.92 15.19
N GLU A 132 11.82 4.29 16.34
CA GLU A 132 10.83 3.27 16.74
C GLU A 132 9.42 3.86 16.59
N THR A 133 8.65 3.29 15.65
CA THR A 133 7.25 3.71 15.47
C THR A 133 6.48 3.40 16.74
N PRO A 134 5.79 4.36 17.36
CA PRO A 134 5.03 4.13 18.57
C PRO A 134 4.01 3.02 18.38
N LYS A 135 3.87 2.15 19.40
CA LYS A 135 2.93 1.02 19.37
C LYS A 135 1.49 1.52 19.47
N ASN A 136 0.55 0.78 18.86
CA ASN A 136 -0.87 1.01 19.09
C ASN A 136 -1.23 0.62 20.54
N ARG A 137 -1.53 1.62 21.37
CA ARG A 137 -1.89 1.44 22.79
C ARG A 137 -3.39 1.36 23.01
N ILE A 138 -4.18 1.91 22.08
CA ILE A 138 -5.65 1.96 22.20
C ILE A 138 -6.27 0.63 21.76
N ARG A 139 -5.78 0.02 20.67
CA ARG A 139 -6.27 -1.27 20.13
C ARG A 139 -7.79 -1.29 19.95
N GLN A 140 -8.33 -0.20 19.37
CA GLN A 140 -9.78 0.02 19.16
C GLN A 140 -10.61 0.11 20.46
N ASN A 141 -9.99 0.18 21.63
CA ASN A 141 -10.69 0.50 22.86
C ASN A 141 -10.76 2.03 23.02
N PHE A 142 -11.89 2.60 22.61
CA PHE A 142 -12.16 4.04 22.68
C PHE A 142 -12.84 4.48 23.97
N THR A 143 -12.79 3.66 25.00
CA THR A 143 -13.35 3.96 26.32
C THR A 143 -12.32 4.74 27.15
N ALA A 144 -12.66 5.93 27.58
CA ALA A 144 -11.92 6.70 28.55
C ALA A 144 -12.78 6.91 29.79
N HIS A 145 -12.19 6.83 30.97
CA HIS A 145 -12.91 6.91 32.26
C HIS A 145 -12.84 8.30 32.89
N SER A 146 -11.97 9.17 32.37
CA SER A 146 -11.84 10.54 32.84
C SER A 146 -11.41 11.49 31.71
N PRO A 147 -11.70 12.81 31.85
CA PRO A 147 -11.21 13.81 30.90
C PRO A 147 -9.69 13.80 30.78
N ASN A 148 -9.20 14.05 29.57
CA ASN A 148 -7.77 14.15 29.26
C ASN A 148 -6.96 12.85 29.52
N GLN A 149 -7.64 11.69 29.54
CA GLN A 149 -6.98 10.39 29.60
C GLN A 149 -6.48 9.96 28.22
N ILE A 150 -7.31 10.11 27.19
CA ILE A 150 -6.99 9.74 25.81
C ILE A 150 -7.44 10.86 24.89
N TRP A 151 -6.51 11.42 24.13
CA TRP A 151 -6.80 12.32 23.03
C TRP A 151 -6.56 11.62 21.71
N VAL A 152 -7.49 11.77 20.76
CA VAL A 152 -7.34 11.30 19.38
C VAL A 152 -7.20 12.48 18.45
N SER A 153 -6.36 12.34 17.44
CA SER A 153 -6.08 13.40 16.48
C SER A 153 -6.03 12.87 15.05
N ASP A 154 -6.50 13.69 14.15
CA ASP A 154 -6.38 13.45 12.72
C ASP A 154 -6.37 14.77 11.94
N VAL A 155 -5.99 14.69 10.67
CA VAL A 155 -5.96 15.82 9.74
C VAL A 155 -6.80 15.50 8.51
N THR A 156 -7.76 16.36 8.22
CA THR A 156 -8.50 16.30 6.96
C THR A 156 -8.14 17.47 6.05
N CYS A 157 -8.42 17.36 4.76
CA CYS A 157 -8.30 18.47 3.83
C CYS A 157 -9.65 18.80 3.18
N PHE A 158 -9.80 20.07 2.82
CA PHE A 158 -10.93 20.59 2.08
C PHE A 158 -10.44 21.62 1.05
N LYS A 159 -10.99 21.55 -0.17
CA LYS A 159 -10.62 22.46 -1.26
C LYS A 159 -11.62 23.60 -1.36
N ILE A 160 -11.13 24.84 -1.29
CA ILE A 160 -11.93 26.05 -1.52
C ILE A 160 -11.38 26.70 -2.78
N LYS A 161 -12.20 26.79 -3.83
CA LYS A 161 -11.74 27.20 -5.17
C LYS A 161 -10.53 26.35 -5.56
N ASP A 162 -9.36 26.94 -5.77
CA ASP A 162 -8.14 26.25 -6.19
C ASP A 162 -7.12 26.00 -5.06
N LYS A 163 -7.51 26.26 -3.80
CA LYS A 163 -6.61 26.13 -2.64
C LYS A 163 -7.08 25.06 -1.67
N TYR A 164 -6.15 24.20 -1.24
CA TYR A 164 -6.39 23.23 -0.19
C TYR A 164 -6.16 23.85 1.19
N TYR A 165 -7.05 23.51 2.11
CA TYR A 165 -6.93 23.82 3.54
C TYR A 165 -6.95 22.53 4.34
N TYR A 166 -6.04 22.42 5.28
CA TYR A 166 -5.89 21.27 6.15
C TYR A 166 -6.38 21.65 7.54
N ILE A 167 -7.24 20.82 8.10
CA ILE A 167 -7.84 21.00 9.42
C ILE A 167 -7.31 19.88 10.30
N CYS A 168 -6.51 20.20 11.30
CA CYS A 168 -6.11 19.28 12.35
C CYS A 168 -7.04 19.46 13.54
N VAL A 169 -7.53 18.36 14.12
CA VAL A 169 -8.33 18.37 15.33
C VAL A 169 -7.74 17.46 16.39
N ILE A 170 -8.00 17.78 17.64
CA ILE A 170 -7.77 16.91 18.79
C ILE A 170 -9.09 16.78 19.54
N LEU A 171 -9.56 15.53 19.71
CA LEU A 171 -10.75 15.19 20.48
C LEU A 171 -10.35 14.46 21.77
N ASP A 172 -11.04 14.77 22.85
CA ASP A 172 -10.99 14.02 24.08
C ASP A 172 -11.99 12.86 24.04
N LEU A 173 -11.50 11.64 24.20
CA LEU A 173 -12.36 10.44 24.09
C LEU A 173 -13.42 10.34 25.20
N PHE A 174 -13.16 10.89 26.37
CA PHE A 174 -14.13 10.89 27.46
C PHE A 174 -15.34 11.76 27.15
N SER A 175 -15.09 13.00 26.81
CA SER A 175 -16.17 13.98 26.56
C SER A 175 -16.62 14.04 25.11
N ARG A 176 -15.92 13.37 24.19
CA ARG A 176 -16.12 13.45 22.73
C ARG A 176 -15.97 14.86 22.16
N ARG A 177 -15.56 15.84 22.94
CA ARG A 177 -15.41 17.24 22.53
C ARG A 177 -14.12 17.47 21.78
N VAL A 178 -14.15 18.37 20.82
CA VAL A 178 -12.95 18.92 20.20
C VAL A 178 -12.27 19.83 21.22
N VAL A 179 -11.06 19.44 21.63
CA VAL A 179 -10.24 20.19 22.62
C VAL A 179 -9.52 21.34 21.94
N ALA A 180 -8.98 21.08 20.75
CA ALA A 180 -8.30 22.09 19.94
C ALA A 180 -8.40 21.74 18.45
N TYR A 181 -8.28 22.77 17.63
CA TYR A 181 -8.16 22.61 16.17
C TYR A 181 -7.30 23.73 15.57
N THR A 182 -6.66 23.43 14.46
CA THR A 182 -5.88 24.43 13.69
C THR A 182 -6.13 24.23 12.20
N ILE A 183 -6.16 25.36 11.46
CA ILE A 183 -6.37 25.35 10.00
C ILE A 183 -5.13 25.93 9.33
N SER A 184 -4.56 25.20 8.36
CA SER A 184 -3.37 25.59 7.60
C SER A 184 -3.53 25.36 6.11
N LYS A 185 -2.74 26.05 5.30
CA LYS A 185 -2.61 25.79 3.85
C LYS A 185 -1.65 24.64 3.54
N LYS A 186 -0.92 24.13 4.53
CA LYS A 186 0.05 23.03 4.38
C LYS A 186 -0.21 21.96 5.42
N ASN A 187 -0.21 20.70 4.98
CA ASN A 187 -0.16 19.56 5.89
C ASN A 187 1.30 19.38 6.35
N SER A 188 1.59 19.77 7.57
CA SER A 188 2.96 19.82 8.06
C SER A 188 3.04 19.47 9.56
N THR A 189 4.24 19.13 10.02
CA THR A 189 4.52 18.92 11.44
C THR A 189 4.11 20.15 12.28
N ARG A 190 4.31 21.37 11.76
CA ARG A 190 3.88 22.61 12.45
C ARG A 190 2.38 22.65 12.71
N LEU A 191 1.55 22.11 11.79
CA LEU A 191 0.09 22.04 11.97
C LEU A 191 -0.27 21.21 13.21
N VAL A 192 0.27 20.00 13.33
CA VAL A 192 -0.06 19.09 14.45
C VAL A 192 0.58 19.56 15.76
N THR A 193 1.81 20.10 15.72
CA THR A 193 2.46 20.67 16.92
C THR A 193 1.73 21.86 17.48
N SER A 194 1.27 22.79 16.62
CA SER A 194 0.49 23.95 17.07
C SER A 194 -0.87 23.56 17.63
N THR A 195 -1.55 22.58 17.03
CA THR A 195 -2.83 22.06 17.55
C THR A 195 -2.64 21.40 18.92
N PHE A 196 -1.59 20.60 19.09
CA PHE A 196 -1.27 19.97 20.36
C PHE A 196 -0.96 21.01 21.46
N LYS A 197 -0.15 22.04 21.15
CA LYS A 197 0.14 23.13 22.10
C LYS A 197 -1.12 23.90 22.51
N GLN A 198 -2.03 24.18 21.56
CA GLN A 198 -3.32 24.79 21.89
C GLN A 198 -4.18 23.91 22.80
N ALA A 199 -4.21 22.58 22.55
CA ALA A 199 -4.92 21.66 23.42
C ALA A 199 -4.37 21.65 24.84
N THR A 200 -3.03 21.68 24.99
CA THR A 200 -2.38 21.71 26.31
C THR A 200 -2.58 23.05 27.03
N ILE A 201 -2.69 24.17 26.30
CA ILE A 201 -3.06 25.46 26.88
C ILE A 201 -4.51 25.44 27.39
N ALA A 202 -5.44 24.87 26.59
CA ALA A 202 -6.85 24.85 26.92
C ALA A 202 -7.20 23.90 28.08
N ARG A 203 -6.45 22.82 28.27
CA ARG A 203 -6.76 21.75 29.24
C ARG A 203 -5.74 21.57 30.33
N GLY A 204 -4.62 22.27 30.26
CA GLY A 204 -3.48 22.06 31.16
C GLY A 204 -2.67 20.80 30.78
N ARG A 205 -1.58 20.56 31.53
CA ARG A 205 -0.81 19.31 31.39
C ARG A 205 -1.54 18.20 32.14
N SER A 206 -1.83 17.11 31.43
CA SER A 206 -2.44 15.92 32.03
C SER A 206 -1.38 14.85 32.28
N HIS A 207 -1.37 14.31 33.49
CA HIS A 207 -0.56 13.15 33.82
C HIS A 207 -1.12 11.90 33.15
N ASN A 208 -0.26 11.09 32.54
CA ASN A 208 -0.64 9.84 31.86
C ASN A 208 -1.51 9.98 30.59
N LEU A 209 -1.57 11.15 29.97
CA LEU A 209 -2.25 11.32 28.69
C LEU A 209 -1.69 10.39 27.62
N VAL A 210 -2.60 9.68 26.95
CA VAL A 210 -2.32 8.95 25.71
C VAL A 210 -2.78 9.81 24.53
N PHE A 211 -1.86 10.13 23.64
CA PHE A 211 -2.17 10.83 22.40
C PHE A 211 -2.15 9.82 21.26
N HIS A 212 -3.30 9.61 20.61
CA HIS A 212 -3.44 8.68 19.51
C HIS A 212 -3.62 9.39 18.17
N SER A 213 -2.96 8.89 17.14
CA SER A 213 -3.07 9.39 15.77
C SER A 213 -2.96 8.27 14.73
N ASN A 214 -3.25 8.59 13.49
CA ASN A 214 -2.86 7.76 12.37
C ASN A 214 -1.34 7.78 12.14
N ARG A 215 -0.85 7.04 11.12
CA ARG A 215 0.58 6.98 10.76
C ARG A 215 1.02 8.13 9.85
N GLY A 216 0.36 9.27 9.89
CA GLY A 216 0.78 10.43 9.09
C GLY A 216 2.22 10.85 9.42
N SER A 217 3.01 11.21 8.41
CA SER A 217 4.41 11.62 8.57
C SER A 217 4.58 12.79 9.53
N GLN A 218 3.60 13.69 9.61
CA GLN A 218 3.58 14.82 10.53
C GLN A 218 3.54 14.38 12.00
N TYR A 219 2.81 13.28 12.33
CA TYR A 219 2.74 12.72 13.67
C TYR A 219 3.96 11.88 14.03
N LEU A 220 4.58 11.22 13.03
CA LEU A 220 5.79 10.42 13.22
C LEU A 220 7.08 11.24 13.15
N SER A 221 6.98 12.54 12.88
CA SER A 221 8.15 13.42 12.81
C SER A 221 8.88 13.49 14.15
N HIS A 222 10.21 13.55 14.11
CA HIS A 222 11.05 13.70 15.32
C HIS A 222 10.62 14.88 16.19
N THR A 223 10.34 16.03 15.56
CA THR A 223 9.88 17.24 16.26
C THR A 223 8.59 17.03 17.04
N PHE A 224 7.62 16.29 16.49
CA PHE A 224 6.38 16.03 17.20
C PHE A 224 6.56 14.99 18.30
N GLN A 225 7.36 13.96 18.08
CA GLN A 225 7.67 12.97 19.12
C GLN A 225 8.44 13.58 20.28
N GLN A 226 9.43 14.44 20.02
CA GLN A 226 10.12 15.20 21.07
C GLN A 226 9.15 16.07 21.88
N LEU A 227 8.21 16.75 21.22
CA LEU A 227 7.20 17.55 21.90
C LEU A 227 6.34 16.68 22.84
N LEU A 228 5.88 15.51 22.40
CA LEU A 228 5.12 14.60 23.26
C LEU A 228 5.94 14.11 24.46
N GLN A 229 7.23 13.82 24.26
CA GLN A 229 8.15 13.43 25.35
C GLN A 229 8.34 14.56 26.37
N GLU A 230 8.55 15.79 25.91
CA GLU A 230 8.65 16.99 26.76
C GLU A 230 7.42 17.17 27.65
N TYR A 231 6.24 16.88 27.11
CA TYR A 231 4.97 16.93 27.85
C TYR A 231 4.66 15.63 28.61
N ARG A 232 5.55 14.63 28.57
CA ARG A 232 5.37 13.29 29.19
C ARG A 232 4.11 12.57 28.71
N VAL A 233 3.74 12.74 27.44
CA VAL A 233 2.56 12.17 26.81
C VAL A 233 2.95 10.85 26.12
N LYS A 234 2.15 9.81 26.33
CA LYS A 234 2.35 8.51 25.70
C LYS A 234 1.80 8.54 24.28
N HIS A 235 2.68 8.45 23.27
CA HIS A 235 2.23 8.35 21.88
C HIS A 235 1.68 6.96 21.55
N SER A 236 0.56 6.94 20.88
CA SER A 236 -0.10 5.75 20.34
C SER A 236 -0.40 5.98 18.87
N VAL A 237 -0.16 5.00 18.01
CA VAL A 237 -0.34 5.13 16.56
C VAL A 237 -1.10 3.93 16.03
N SER A 238 -2.05 4.16 15.11
CA SER A 238 -2.81 3.12 14.43
C SER A 238 -1.91 2.04 13.83
N ALA A 239 -2.34 0.79 13.87
CA ALA A 239 -1.63 -0.30 13.23
C ALA A 239 -1.69 -0.18 11.69
N PRO A 240 -0.67 -0.66 10.95
CA PRO A 240 -0.72 -0.65 9.50
C PRO A 240 -1.91 -1.46 8.97
N GLY A 241 -2.70 -0.87 8.07
CA GLY A 241 -3.85 -1.54 7.48
C GLY A 241 -5.10 -1.63 8.37
N HIS A 242 -5.12 -0.96 9.54
CA HIS A 242 -6.26 -0.90 10.45
C HIS A 242 -6.86 0.52 10.51
N PRO A 243 -7.68 0.93 9.52
CA PRO A 243 -8.28 2.27 9.49
C PRO A 243 -9.16 2.52 10.72
N HIS A 244 -9.85 1.52 11.23
CA HIS A 244 -10.76 1.66 12.38
C HIS A 244 -10.07 2.03 13.70
N ASP A 245 -8.74 1.99 13.77
CA ASP A 245 -8.00 2.38 14.96
C ASP A 245 -8.13 3.89 15.29
N ASN A 246 -8.53 4.73 14.32
CA ASN A 246 -8.77 6.17 14.51
C ASN A 246 -10.23 6.58 14.18
N SER A 247 -11.16 5.65 14.28
CA SER A 247 -12.55 5.81 13.84
C SER A 247 -13.29 7.00 14.48
N VAL A 248 -12.94 7.39 15.70
CA VAL A 248 -13.57 8.53 16.39
C VAL A 248 -13.24 9.86 15.70
N ALA A 249 -11.98 10.08 15.33
CA ALA A 249 -11.58 11.28 14.59
C ALA A 249 -12.13 11.26 13.15
N GLU A 250 -12.15 10.08 12.51
CA GLU A 250 -12.77 9.90 11.19
C GLU A 250 -14.27 10.19 11.21
N SER A 251 -14.99 9.72 12.21
CA SER A 251 -16.42 9.97 12.42
C SER A 251 -16.71 11.46 12.62
N PHE A 252 -15.87 12.15 13.41
CA PHE A 252 -15.96 13.60 13.54
C PHE A 252 -15.81 14.31 12.19
N PHE A 253 -14.80 13.95 11.41
CA PHE A 253 -14.60 14.57 10.10
C PHE A 253 -15.70 14.23 9.10
N ALA A 254 -16.25 13.03 9.14
CA ALA A 254 -17.43 12.69 8.34
C ALA A 254 -18.63 13.58 8.68
N SER A 255 -18.87 13.83 9.97
CA SER A 255 -19.92 14.75 10.44
C SER A 255 -19.64 16.19 10.02
N LEU A 256 -18.44 16.71 10.25
CA LEU A 256 -18.02 18.05 9.84
C LEU A 256 -18.23 18.28 8.33
N LYS A 257 -17.80 17.32 7.51
CA LYS A 257 -17.97 17.39 6.06
C LYS A 257 -19.43 17.41 5.65
N ARG A 258 -20.22 16.46 6.16
CA ARG A 258 -21.63 16.29 5.80
C ARG A 258 -22.50 17.42 6.33
N GLU A 259 -22.29 17.87 7.57
CA GLU A 259 -23.17 18.80 8.26
C GLU A 259 -22.80 20.27 8.03
N ASN A 260 -21.52 20.55 7.64
CA ASN A 260 -21.04 21.91 7.42
C ASN A 260 -20.40 22.12 6.05
N LEU A 261 -19.30 21.40 5.75
CA LEU A 261 -18.43 21.73 4.62
C LEU A 261 -19.12 21.56 3.26
N TYR A 262 -19.93 20.51 3.09
CA TYR A 262 -20.64 20.24 1.84
C TYR A 262 -21.98 20.99 1.71
N ARG A 263 -22.41 21.66 2.77
CA ARG A 263 -23.68 22.42 2.78
C ARG A 263 -23.46 23.91 2.54
N LYS A 264 -22.26 24.41 2.68
CA LYS A 264 -21.95 25.84 2.58
C LYS A 264 -20.95 26.09 1.46
N GLU A 265 -21.18 27.13 0.67
CA GLU A 265 -20.17 27.64 -0.25
C GLU A 265 -19.33 28.70 0.46
N TYR A 266 -18.03 28.47 0.53
CA TYR A 266 -17.11 29.39 1.19
C TYR A 266 -16.46 30.34 0.19
N LYS A 267 -16.89 31.61 0.20
CA LYS A 267 -16.38 32.65 -0.71
C LYS A 267 -14.94 33.09 -0.39
N SER A 268 -14.50 32.94 0.87
CA SER A 268 -13.17 33.34 1.33
C SER A 268 -12.60 32.39 2.38
N ALA A 269 -11.29 32.44 2.58
CA ALA A 269 -10.59 31.71 3.64
C ALA A 269 -11.07 32.13 5.05
N ASN A 270 -11.48 33.39 5.23
CA ASN A 270 -11.98 33.87 6.51
C ASN A 270 -13.38 33.28 6.78
N ALA A 271 -14.30 33.33 5.81
CA ALA A 271 -15.60 32.72 5.92
C ALA A 271 -15.52 31.21 6.23
N PHE A 272 -14.54 30.52 5.64
CA PHE A 272 -14.27 29.10 5.93
C PHE A 272 -13.81 28.90 7.39
N ARG A 273 -12.87 29.73 7.87
CA ARG A 273 -12.38 29.63 9.26
C ARG A 273 -13.50 29.90 10.27
N THR A 274 -14.31 30.93 10.03
CA THR A 274 -15.50 31.22 10.84
C THR A 274 -16.50 30.08 10.83
N GLY A 275 -16.82 29.53 9.67
CA GLY A 275 -17.76 28.40 9.58
C GLY A 275 -17.26 27.13 10.28
N ILE A 276 -15.95 26.88 10.29
CA ILE A 276 -15.38 25.76 11.08
C ILE A 276 -15.50 26.07 12.59
N ALA A 277 -15.18 27.29 13.02
CA ALA A 277 -15.29 27.69 14.42
C ALA A 277 -16.72 27.54 14.95
N GLU A 278 -17.71 28.05 14.21
CA GLU A 278 -19.13 27.93 14.53
C GLU A 278 -19.57 26.46 14.62
N TYR A 279 -19.12 25.62 13.66
CA TYR A 279 -19.46 24.21 13.70
C TYR A 279 -18.86 23.49 14.89
N ILE A 280 -17.60 23.76 15.24
CA ILE A 280 -16.93 23.12 16.38
C ILE A 280 -17.60 23.55 17.68
N GLN A 281 -18.01 24.82 17.80
CA GLN A 281 -18.80 25.29 18.94
C GLN A 281 -20.13 24.54 19.03
N PHE A 282 -20.89 24.45 17.92
CA PHE A 282 -22.12 23.67 17.86
C PHE A 282 -21.91 22.20 18.22
N TYR A 283 -20.86 21.57 17.68
CA TYR A 283 -20.50 20.18 17.94
C TYR A 283 -20.22 19.95 19.43
N ASN A 284 -19.50 20.86 20.06
CA ASN A 284 -19.13 20.76 21.48
C ASN A 284 -20.24 21.05 22.46
N GLU A 285 -21.20 21.92 22.11
CA GLU A 285 -22.17 22.47 23.06
C GLU A 285 -23.59 21.99 22.83
N LYS A 286 -23.98 21.71 21.59
CA LYS A 286 -25.37 21.47 21.22
C LYS A 286 -25.64 20.17 20.51
N ARG A 287 -24.62 19.61 19.82
CA ARG A 287 -24.81 18.39 19.04
C ARG A 287 -24.92 17.17 19.96
N PRO A 288 -26.02 16.36 19.89
CA PRO A 288 -26.09 15.10 20.64
C PRO A 288 -25.06 14.11 20.10
N HIS A 289 -24.46 13.35 20.99
CA HIS A 289 -23.41 12.36 20.71
C HIS A 289 -23.90 10.93 20.93
#